data_7cd585e8e75df9b124e694c093887787
#
_entry.id   7cd585e8e75df9b124e694c093887787
#
_cell.length_a   1.000
_cell.length_b   1.000
_cell.length_c   1.000
_cell.angle_alpha   90.00
_cell.angle_beta   90.00
_cell.angle_gamma   90.00
#
_symmetry.space_group_name_H-M   'P 1'
#
loop_
_entity.id
_entity.type
_entity.pdbx_description
1 polymer ?
#
loop_
_entity_poly.entity_id
_entity_poly.type
_entity_poly.pdbx_seq_one_letter_code
_entity_poly.pdbx_strand_id
1 'polypeptide(L)'
;ADYLMLGRVELDARKETPYGLVRIFARADSLFGPNDNGLVSGGSGAGYDSNVRDAIVLNKAFLQFAGLPAGYAQSMFDFYADADNWGYLRGSDATVPLLAYTATFGKGFSATLSFEDHDWRRTPIGSTVANYQAVPGTQQVPDLVGNIRLDQPWGAAQLSGAAHQVRSDLFATTDSGALGGEAKSSSDFGFAVQGGLEFNTDMIAPG
;
A
#
# COMPACT_ATOMS: atom_id res chain seq x y z
N ALA A 1 -17.52 -22.79 16.75
CA ALA A 1 -16.24 -22.09 16.72
C ALA A 1 -15.60 -22.34 15.37
N ASP A 2 -15.32 -21.29 14.66
CA ASP A 2 -14.76 -21.38 13.32
C ASP A 2 -13.24 -21.23 13.45
N TYR A 3 -12.49 -22.07 12.75
CA TYR A 3 -11.03 -22.04 12.77
C TYR A 3 -10.54 -21.43 11.47
N LEU A 4 -9.66 -20.43 11.59
CA LEU A 4 -8.93 -19.84 10.48
C LEU A 4 -7.49 -20.33 10.54
N MET A 5 -6.95 -20.78 9.41
CA MET A 5 -5.55 -21.19 9.29
C MET A 5 -4.87 -20.30 8.25
N LEU A 6 -3.73 -19.72 8.62
CA LEU A 6 -2.88 -18.96 7.72
C LEU A 6 -1.57 -19.74 7.51
N GLY A 7 -1.30 -20.10 6.26
CA GLY A 7 0.01 -20.59 5.82
C GLY A 7 0.76 -19.45 5.12
N ARG A 8 2.03 -19.24 5.44
CA ARG A 8 2.88 -18.22 4.81
C ARG A 8 4.16 -18.83 4.29
N VAL A 9 4.51 -18.49 3.06
CA VAL A 9 5.80 -18.84 2.45
C VAL A 9 6.52 -17.56 2.08
N GLU A 10 7.76 -17.43 2.50
CA GLU A 10 8.65 -16.32 2.17
C GLU A 10 9.90 -16.84 1.47
N LEU A 11 10.27 -16.18 0.38
CA LEU A 11 11.50 -16.39 -0.35
C LEU A 11 12.29 -15.08 -0.32
N ASP A 12 13.50 -15.10 0.24
CA ASP A 12 14.41 -13.96 0.28
C ASP A 12 15.78 -14.40 -0.26
N ALA A 13 16.05 -14.13 -1.52
CA ALA A 13 17.29 -14.43 -2.18
C ALA A 13 18.15 -13.17 -2.29
N ARG A 14 19.41 -13.25 -1.84
CA ARG A 14 20.35 -12.13 -1.86
C ARG A 14 21.66 -12.55 -2.51
N LYS A 15 22.20 -11.68 -3.37
CA LYS A 15 23.47 -11.89 -4.05
C LYS A 15 24.26 -10.59 -4.09
N GLU A 16 25.47 -10.61 -3.58
CA GLU A 16 26.40 -9.51 -3.74
C GLU A 16 26.94 -9.48 -5.17
N THR A 17 27.04 -8.28 -5.73
CA THR A 17 27.64 -8.01 -7.04
C THR A 17 28.64 -6.85 -6.91
N PRO A 18 29.54 -6.66 -7.88
CA PRO A 18 30.46 -5.51 -7.88
C PRO A 18 29.75 -4.15 -7.86
N TYR A 19 28.46 -4.11 -8.19
CA TYR A 19 27.64 -2.90 -8.27
C TYR A 19 26.65 -2.74 -7.10
N GLY A 20 26.70 -3.64 -6.11
CA GLY A 20 25.84 -3.64 -4.94
C GLY A 20 25.05 -4.94 -4.76
N LEU A 21 24.28 -4.97 -3.69
CA LEU A 21 23.45 -6.11 -3.32
C LEU A 21 22.21 -6.18 -4.20
N VAL A 22 21.98 -7.34 -4.84
CA VAL A 22 20.70 -7.71 -5.46
C VAL A 22 19.90 -8.52 -4.46
N ARG A 23 18.65 -8.14 -4.23
CA ARG A 23 17.71 -8.88 -3.40
C ARG A 23 16.42 -9.15 -4.18
N ILE A 24 15.96 -10.37 -4.14
CA ILE A 24 14.65 -10.78 -4.65
C ILE A 24 13.85 -11.30 -3.46
N PHE A 25 12.69 -10.72 -3.24
CA PHE A 25 11.79 -11.11 -2.16
C PHE A 25 10.41 -11.45 -2.72
N ALA A 26 9.82 -12.54 -2.22
CA ALA A 26 8.44 -12.90 -2.50
C ALA A 26 7.80 -13.49 -1.24
N ARG A 27 6.55 -13.08 -0.96
CA ARG A 27 5.72 -13.60 0.12
C ARG A 27 4.35 -13.98 -0.43
N ALA A 28 3.96 -15.22 -0.20
CA ALA A 28 2.62 -15.70 -0.51
C ALA A 28 1.95 -16.20 0.76
N ASP A 29 0.73 -15.77 0.97
CA ASP A 29 -0.12 -16.20 2.08
C ASP A 29 -1.23 -17.12 1.55
N SER A 30 -1.47 -18.23 2.23
CA SER A 30 -2.58 -19.15 1.96
C SER A 30 -3.53 -19.12 3.15
N LEU A 31 -4.78 -18.82 2.91
CA LEU A 31 -5.81 -18.69 3.94
C LEU A 31 -6.81 -19.82 3.79
N PHE A 32 -7.03 -20.58 4.88
CA PHE A 32 -8.01 -21.65 4.98
C PHE A 32 -8.98 -21.36 6.12
N GLY A 33 -10.26 -21.34 5.84
CA GLY A 33 -11.25 -21.11 6.88
C GLY A 33 -12.66 -20.88 6.36
N PRO A 34 -13.64 -20.80 7.28
CA PRO A 34 -15.00 -20.44 6.90
C PRO A 34 -15.05 -19.01 6.38
N ASN A 35 -15.84 -18.83 5.36
CA ASN A 35 -15.80 -17.70 4.45
C ASN A 35 -16.53 -16.46 4.96
N ASP A 36 -16.59 -16.27 6.24
CA ASP A 36 -17.47 -15.27 6.82
C ASP A 36 -16.79 -13.98 7.07
N ASN A 37 -16.27 -13.23 6.48
CA ASN A 37 -15.90 -11.86 6.86
C ASN A 37 -14.61 -11.31 6.31
N GLY A 38 -14.54 -11.05 5.02
CA GLY A 38 -13.79 -9.90 4.56
C GLY A 38 -12.31 -9.79 4.96
N LEU A 39 -11.71 -10.85 5.51
CA LEU A 39 -10.30 -10.85 5.89
C LEU A 39 -9.35 -10.93 4.69
N VAL A 40 -9.87 -11.18 3.50
CA VAL A 40 -9.17 -11.02 2.22
C VAL A 40 -9.50 -9.66 1.62
N SER A 41 -9.65 -8.65 2.44
CA SER A 41 -9.89 -7.26 2.04
C SER A 41 -8.56 -6.54 1.75
N GLY A 42 -7.78 -7.10 0.87
CA GLY A 42 -6.53 -6.46 0.41
C GLY A 42 -6.50 -6.32 -1.09
N GLY A 43 -7.53 -5.80 -1.70
CA GLY A 43 -7.54 -5.55 -3.13
C GLY A 43 -8.96 -5.33 -3.62
N SER A 44 -9.32 -4.09 -3.81
CA SER A 44 -10.54 -3.74 -4.54
C SER A 44 -10.41 -4.27 -5.95
N GLY A 45 -11.19 -5.29 -6.30
CA GLY A 45 -11.42 -5.63 -7.70
C GLY A 45 -11.46 -7.08 -8.10
N ALA A 46 -11.08 -8.04 -7.28
CA ALA A 46 -11.41 -9.44 -7.54
C ALA A 46 -12.55 -9.83 -6.61
N GLY A 47 -13.75 -9.93 -7.15
CA GLY A 47 -14.84 -10.61 -6.48
C GLY A 47 -14.42 -12.06 -6.28
N TYR A 48 -13.85 -12.35 -5.14
CA TYR A 48 -13.66 -13.75 -4.74
C TYR A 48 -15.05 -14.31 -4.48
N ASP A 49 -15.42 -15.27 -5.31
CA ASP A 49 -16.64 -16.03 -5.11
C ASP A 49 -16.64 -16.57 -3.66
N SER A 50 -17.71 -16.33 -2.95
CA SER A 50 -17.90 -16.71 -1.54
C SER A 50 -17.72 -18.21 -1.25
N ASN A 51 -17.42 -19.00 -2.26
CA ASN A 51 -17.19 -20.43 -2.18
C ASN A 51 -15.72 -20.85 -2.31
N VAL A 52 -14.76 -19.93 -2.48
CA VAL A 52 -13.35 -20.28 -2.54
C VAL A 52 -12.81 -20.41 -1.10
N ARG A 53 -12.70 -21.65 -0.65
CA ARG A 53 -12.17 -22.00 0.68
C ARG A 53 -10.64 -21.88 0.76
N ASP A 54 -9.96 -21.81 -0.39
CA ASP A 54 -8.51 -21.86 -0.50
C ASP A 54 -8.04 -20.73 -1.41
N ALA A 55 -7.52 -19.66 -0.85
CA ALA A 55 -6.92 -18.56 -1.59
C ALA A 55 -5.42 -18.51 -1.35
N ILE A 56 -4.64 -18.43 -2.42
CA ILE A 56 -3.23 -18.07 -2.35
C ILE A 56 -3.13 -16.61 -2.81
N VAL A 57 -2.67 -15.76 -1.92
CA VAL A 57 -2.54 -14.32 -2.16
C VAL A 57 -1.06 -13.94 -2.19
N LEU A 58 -0.62 -13.32 -3.29
CA LEU A 58 0.69 -12.70 -3.34
C LEU A 58 0.67 -11.45 -2.46
N ASN A 59 1.35 -11.51 -1.32
CA ASN A 59 1.39 -10.43 -0.35
C ASN A 59 2.45 -9.38 -0.70
N LYS A 60 3.64 -9.84 -1.12
CA LYS A 60 4.76 -8.98 -1.57
C LYS A 60 5.59 -9.71 -2.61
N ALA A 61 6.06 -8.99 -3.63
CA ALA A 61 7.03 -9.50 -4.59
C ALA A 61 7.81 -8.34 -5.19
N PHE A 62 9.10 -8.21 -4.88
CA PHE A 62 9.92 -7.12 -5.36
C PHE A 62 11.37 -7.53 -5.59
N LEU A 63 12.03 -6.78 -6.46
CA LEU A 63 13.46 -6.77 -6.68
C LEU A 63 14.04 -5.50 -6.06
N GLN A 64 15.19 -5.61 -5.41
CA GLN A 64 15.96 -4.46 -4.93
C GLN A 64 17.40 -4.55 -5.43
N PHE A 65 17.90 -3.45 -5.96
CA PHE A 65 19.28 -3.33 -6.41
C PHE A 65 19.80 -1.90 -6.24
N ALA A 66 20.92 -1.74 -5.57
CA ALA A 66 21.61 -0.45 -5.41
C ALA A 66 20.69 0.72 -4.95
N GLY A 67 19.79 0.46 -4.00
CA GLY A 67 18.84 1.45 -3.50
C GLY A 67 17.56 1.61 -4.34
N LEU A 68 17.41 0.82 -5.42
CA LEU A 68 16.22 0.79 -6.28
C LEU A 68 15.35 -0.43 -5.96
N PRO A 69 14.29 -0.35 -5.15
CA PRO A 69 13.26 -1.37 -5.09
C PRO A 69 12.23 -1.16 -6.21
N ALA A 70 11.84 -2.26 -6.86
CA ALA A 70 10.81 -2.30 -7.88
C ALA A 70 9.94 -3.55 -7.73
N GLY A 71 8.63 -3.41 -7.79
CA GLY A 71 7.66 -4.48 -7.69
C GLY A 71 6.53 -4.19 -6.71
N TYR A 72 5.91 -5.25 -6.20
CA TYR A 72 4.80 -5.17 -5.24
C TYR A 72 5.34 -5.20 -3.82
N ALA A 73 5.38 -4.04 -3.17
CA ALA A 73 6.02 -3.84 -1.88
C ALA A 73 5.25 -2.84 -1.02
N GLN A 74 5.65 -2.75 0.26
CA GLN A 74 5.11 -1.75 1.18
C GLN A 74 5.35 -0.35 0.63
N SER A 75 4.31 0.49 0.69
CA SER A 75 4.40 1.89 0.30
C SER A 75 5.51 2.62 1.05
N MET A 76 6.22 3.50 0.35
CA MET A 76 7.24 4.36 0.95
C MET A 76 6.65 5.51 1.78
N PHE A 77 5.34 5.72 1.70
CA PHE A 77 4.62 6.67 2.56
C PHE A 77 4.49 6.15 3.98
N ASP A 78 4.32 4.84 4.15
CA ASP A 78 4.10 4.24 5.45
C ASP A 78 5.38 4.21 6.30
N PHE A 79 5.22 4.46 7.60
CA PHE A 79 6.32 4.39 8.56
C PHE A 79 6.38 3.03 9.24
N TYR A 80 5.24 2.52 9.67
CA TYR A 80 5.15 1.31 10.45
C TYR A 80 3.85 0.57 10.17
N ALA A 81 3.98 -0.53 9.43
CA ALA A 81 2.86 -1.40 9.07
C ALA A 81 2.94 -2.69 9.88
N ASP A 82 2.68 -2.62 11.18
CA ASP A 82 2.63 -3.79 12.05
C ASP A 82 1.32 -3.84 12.85
N ALA A 83 0.98 -5.05 13.34
CA ALA A 83 -0.22 -5.32 14.11
C ALA A 83 -0.30 -4.53 15.43
N ASP A 84 0.83 -4.10 15.96
CA ASP A 84 0.93 -3.33 17.20
C ASP A 84 0.83 -1.81 16.99
N ASN A 85 0.60 -1.35 15.78
CA ASN A 85 0.40 0.06 15.49
C ASN A 85 -0.95 0.55 16.03
N TRP A 86 -0.92 1.41 17.05
CA TRP A 86 -2.09 1.99 17.69
C TRP A 86 -2.88 2.96 16.81
N GLY A 87 -2.31 3.42 15.73
CA GLY A 87 -2.94 4.29 14.77
C GLY A 87 -3.18 3.58 13.45
N TYR A 88 -4.17 2.71 13.36
CA TYR A 88 -4.62 2.19 12.08
C TYR A 88 -5.12 3.33 11.20
N LEU A 89 -4.19 3.94 10.48
CA LEU A 89 -4.50 4.95 9.47
C LEU A 89 -4.75 4.21 8.16
N ARG A 90 -6.02 4.02 7.82
CA ARG A 90 -6.40 3.53 6.49
C ARG A 90 -5.74 4.40 5.44
N GLY A 91 -4.95 3.80 4.59
CA GLY A 91 -4.30 4.46 3.46
C GLY A 91 -2.80 4.67 3.59
N SER A 92 -2.22 4.65 4.80
CA SER A 92 -0.76 4.61 4.96
C SER A 92 -0.21 3.19 4.80
N ASP A 93 -0.82 2.22 5.48
CA ASP A 93 -0.46 0.80 5.40
C ASP A 93 -1.03 0.17 4.12
N ALA A 94 -0.27 0.25 3.05
CA ALA A 94 -0.64 -0.34 1.77
C ALA A 94 0.55 -1.02 1.11
N THR A 95 0.33 -2.22 0.57
CA THR A 95 1.26 -2.85 -0.35
C THR A 95 0.83 -2.51 -1.76
N VAL A 96 1.71 -1.93 -2.55
CA VAL A 96 1.41 -1.37 -3.87
C VAL A 96 2.51 -1.73 -4.88
N PRO A 97 2.21 -1.81 -6.17
CA PRO A 97 3.22 -1.76 -7.20
C PRO A 97 3.98 -0.44 -7.11
N LEU A 98 5.29 -0.49 -7.01
CA LEU A 98 6.12 0.70 -6.89
C LEU A 98 7.47 0.56 -7.62
N LEU A 99 8.01 1.72 -7.95
CA LEU A 99 9.40 1.93 -8.32
C LEU A 99 9.95 3.06 -7.45
N ALA A 100 10.94 2.77 -6.61
CA ALA A 100 11.49 3.78 -5.73
C ALA A 100 13.02 3.84 -5.81
N TYR A 101 13.58 4.92 -5.31
CA TYR A 101 15.00 5.07 -5.07
C TYR A 101 15.24 5.63 -3.68
N THR A 102 16.10 4.95 -2.92
CA THR A 102 16.53 5.38 -1.59
C THR A 102 18.00 5.76 -1.60
N ALA A 103 18.29 7.00 -1.28
CA ALA A 103 19.64 7.51 -1.05
C ALA A 103 19.95 7.50 0.45
N THR A 104 21.12 7.01 0.83
CA THR A 104 21.62 7.03 2.21
C THR A 104 22.74 8.07 2.35
N PHE A 105 22.62 8.95 3.35
CA PHE A 105 23.56 10.06 3.56
C PHE A 105 24.53 9.82 4.74
N GLY A 106 24.51 8.64 5.32
CA GLY A 106 25.28 8.32 6.52
C GLY A 106 24.63 8.81 7.82
N LYS A 107 25.18 8.38 8.95
CA LYS A 107 24.66 8.68 10.30
C LYS A 107 23.18 8.32 10.48
N GLY A 108 22.69 7.31 9.77
CA GLY A 108 21.30 6.86 9.83
C GLY A 108 20.31 7.67 8.99
N PHE A 109 20.74 8.71 8.27
CA PHE A 109 19.84 9.46 7.38
C PHE A 109 19.67 8.78 6.03
N SER A 110 18.42 8.72 5.59
CA SER A 110 18.04 8.31 4.24
C SER A 110 16.89 9.17 3.70
N ALA A 111 16.78 9.24 2.38
CA ALA A 111 15.64 9.82 1.71
C ALA A 111 15.21 8.92 0.56
N THR A 112 13.92 8.77 0.39
CA THR A 112 13.30 7.93 -0.66
C THR A 112 12.38 8.77 -1.52
N LEU A 113 12.42 8.52 -2.83
CA LEU A 113 11.42 8.98 -3.78
C LEU A 113 10.83 7.75 -4.46
N SER A 114 9.50 7.69 -4.53
CA SER A 114 8.74 6.54 -5.07
C SER A 114 7.65 7.00 -6.02
N PHE A 115 7.46 6.23 -7.08
CA PHE A 115 6.29 6.23 -7.93
C PHE A 115 5.47 5.00 -7.60
N GLU A 116 4.23 5.18 -7.18
CA GLU A 116 3.38 4.12 -6.66
C GLU A 116 2.04 4.04 -7.41
N ASP A 117 1.55 2.80 -7.59
CA ASP A 117 0.24 2.59 -8.18
C ASP A 117 -0.84 2.95 -7.15
N HIS A 118 -1.76 3.81 -7.56
CA HIS A 118 -2.82 4.34 -6.72
C HIS A 118 -4.03 3.42 -6.59
N ASP A 119 -4.24 2.49 -7.52
CA ASP A 119 -5.46 1.64 -7.57
C ASP A 119 -5.64 0.82 -6.30
N TRP A 120 -4.55 0.49 -5.62
CA TRP A 120 -4.52 -0.28 -4.39
C TRP A 120 -4.93 0.51 -3.14
N ARG A 121 -5.10 1.84 -3.26
CA ARG A 121 -5.49 2.72 -2.14
C ARG A 121 -6.84 3.40 -2.36
N ARG A 122 -7.55 3.09 -3.43
CA ARG A 122 -8.81 3.75 -3.74
C ARG A 122 -9.88 3.45 -2.72
N THR A 123 -10.53 4.50 -2.26
CA THR A 123 -11.81 4.44 -1.56
C THR A 123 -12.94 4.75 -2.53
N PRO A 124 -14.09 4.07 -2.43
CA PRO A 124 -15.27 4.41 -3.23
C PRO A 124 -15.64 5.88 -3.00
N ILE A 125 -15.91 6.61 -4.07
CA ILE A 125 -16.38 7.99 -4.02
C ILE A 125 -17.89 7.95 -4.12
N GLY A 126 -18.59 8.51 -3.10
CA GLY A 126 -20.04 8.68 -3.16
C GLY A 126 -20.40 9.94 -3.95
N SER A 127 -21.44 9.90 -4.76
CA SER A 127 -22.02 11.10 -5.35
C SER A 127 -23.05 11.72 -4.41
N THR A 128 -22.96 13.03 -4.18
CA THR A 128 -23.98 13.81 -3.49
C THR A 128 -25.03 14.38 -4.45
N VAL A 129 -24.83 14.18 -5.74
CA VAL A 129 -25.75 14.65 -6.79
C VAL A 129 -26.80 13.59 -7.04
N ALA A 130 -28.07 13.93 -6.89
CA ALA A 130 -29.19 13.02 -7.15
C ALA A 130 -29.14 12.54 -8.63
N ASN A 131 -29.41 11.26 -8.83
CA ASN A 131 -29.42 10.61 -10.16
C ASN A 131 -28.03 10.53 -10.84
N TYR A 132 -26.94 10.67 -10.08
CA TYR A 132 -25.58 10.43 -10.57
C TYR A 132 -24.84 9.47 -9.65
N GLN A 133 -24.08 8.58 -10.26
CA GLN A 133 -23.13 7.73 -9.54
C GLN A 133 -21.71 8.19 -9.85
N ALA A 134 -20.93 8.43 -8.80
CA ALA A 134 -19.50 8.68 -8.94
C ALA A 134 -18.76 7.33 -9.01
N VAL A 135 -17.94 7.19 -10.03
CA VAL A 135 -17.05 6.05 -10.20
C VAL A 135 -15.61 6.58 -10.19
N PRO A 136 -14.67 5.92 -9.52
CA PRO A 136 -13.27 6.30 -9.62
C PRO A 136 -12.84 6.27 -11.09
N GLY A 137 -12.38 7.41 -11.61
CA GLY A 137 -11.86 7.50 -12.98
C GLY A 137 -10.48 6.85 -13.07
N THR A 138 -10.09 6.40 -14.25
CA THR A 138 -8.75 5.91 -14.50
C THR A 138 -7.74 7.03 -14.29
N GLN A 139 -6.77 6.85 -13.41
CA GLN A 139 -5.71 7.84 -13.21
C GLN A 139 -4.73 7.83 -14.37
N GLN A 140 -4.09 8.97 -14.59
CA GLN A 140 -3.16 9.20 -15.70
C GLN A 140 -1.72 9.28 -15.23
N VAL A 141 -1.49 9.53 -13.94
CA VAL A 141 -0.17 9.64 -13.34
C VAL A 141 -0.10 8.81 -12.06
N PRO A 142 1.04 8.16 -11.79
CA PRO A 142 1.24 7.44 -10.54
C PRO A 142 1.28 8.43 -9.35
N ASP A 143 1.05 7.91 -8.15
CA ASP A 143 1.29 8.65 -6.92
C ASP A 143 2.77 8.93 -6.76
N LEU A 144 3.10 10.17 -6.46
CA LEU A 144 4.45 10.57 -6.11
C LEU A 144 4.58 10.59 -4.59
N VAL A 145 5.45 9.74 -4.06
CA VAL A 145 5.69 9.60 -2.62
C VAL A 145 7.14 9.90 -2.31
N GLY A 146 7.36 10.68 -1.26
CA GLY A 146 8.70 10.96 -0.75
C GLY A 146 8.76 10.81 0.76
N ASN A 147 9.88 10.31 1.28
CA ASN A 147 10.14 10.33 2.72
C ASN A 147 11.58 10.70 3.04
N ILE A 148 11.77 11.19 4.26
CA ILE A 148 13.08 11.35 4.91
C ILE A 148 13.01 10.54 6.20
N ARG A 149 13.99 9.66 6.41
CA ARG A 149 14.07 8.77 7.57
C ARG A 149 15.41 8.91 8.27
N LEU A 150 15.34 8.86 9.59
CA LEU A 150 16.48 8.83 10.49
C LEU A 150 16.39 7.57 11.36
N ASP A 151 17.38 6.68 11.24
CA ASP A 151 17.53 5.48 12.07
C ASP A 151 18.69 5.70 13.05
N GLN A 152 18.42 5.54 14.35
CA GLN A 152 19.37 5.74 15.42
C GLN A 152 19.29 4.61 16.46
N PRO A 153 20.29 4.43 17.34
CA PRO A 153 20.20 3.43 18.42
C PRO A 153 19.00 3.61 19.35
N TRP A 154 18.49 4.84 19.48
CA TRP A 154 17.30 5.13 20.30
C TRP A 154 15.99 4.78 19.62
N GLY A 155 15.98 4.57 18.29
CA GLY A 155 14.77 4.31 17.50
C GLY A 155 14.85 4.92 16.12
N ALA A 156 13.68 5.18 15.52
CA ALA A 156 13.56 5.77 14.19
C ALA A 156 12.59 6.95 14.14
N ALA A 157 12.82 7.86 13.20
CA ALA A 157 11.92 8.96 12.88
C ALA A 157 11.74 9.06 11.37
N GLN A 158 10.52 9.30 10.91
CA GLN A 158 10.23 9.48 9.49
C GLN A 158 9.23 10.61 9.28
N LEU A 159 9.45 11.38 8.21
CA LEU A 159 8.50 12.31 7.65
C LEU A 159 8.23 11.91 6.21
N SER A 160 6.97 11.66 5.87
CA SER A 160 6.53 11.25 4.54
C SER A 160 5.57 12.27 3.96
N GLY A 161 5.62 12.43 2.63
CA GLY A 161 4.69 13.22 1.85
C GLY A 161 4.26 12.48 0.60
N ALA A 162 3.01 12.68 0.17
CA ALA A 162 2.48 12.11 -1.05
C ALA A 162 1.65 13.13 -1.83
N ALA A 163 1.74 13.05 -3.15
CA ALA A 163 0.85 13.73 -4.09
C ALA A 163 0.09 12.69 -4.90
N HIS A 164 -1.22 12.82 -4.93
CA HIS A 164 -2.14 11.84 -5.51
C HIS A 164 -3.12 12.54 -6.46
N GLN A 165 -3.30 12.00 -7.66
CA GLN A 165 -4.33 12.46 -8.57
C GLN A 165 -5.69 11.85 -8.20
N VAL A 166 -6.64 12.67 -7.81
CA VAL A 166 -8.03 12.26 -7.57
C VAL A 166 -8.81 12.48 -8.86
N ARG A 167 -9.29 11.40 -9.44
CA ARG A 167 -10.13 11.47 -10.63
C ARG A 167 -11.45 10.74 -10.41
N SER A 168 -12.53 11.42 -10.74
CA SER A 168 -13.87 10.85 -10.67
C SER A 168 -14.59 11.02 -12.00
N ASP A 169 -15.32 9.99 -12.40
CA ASP A 169 -16.27 10.02 -13.51
C ASP A 169 -17.69 9.96 -12.94
N LEU A 170 -18.53 10.94 -13.31
CA LEU A 170 -19.93 10.99 -12.93
C LEU A 170 -20.76 10.44 -14.08
N PHE A 171 -21.48 9.38 -13.82
CA PHE A 171 -22.44 8.80 -14.75
C PHE A 171 -23.87 9.12 -14.30
N ALA A 172 -24.73 9.54 -15.22
CA ALA A 172 -26.15 9.62 -14.95
C ALA A 172 -26.70 8.21 -14.65
N THR A 173 -27.54 8.09 -13.64
CA THR A 173 -28.27 6.85 -13.37
C THR A 173 -29.61 6.89 -14.07
N THR A 174 -29.97 5.80 -14.73
CA THR A 174 -31.32 5.62 -15.28
C THR A 174 -32.31 5.26 -14.17
N ASP A 175 -33.60 5.36 -14.43
CA ASP A 175 -34.67 4.97 -13.46
C ASP A 175 -34.56 3.51 -12.98
N SER A 176 -33.85 2.66 -13.71
CA SER A 176 -33.53 1.29 -13.32
C SER A 176 -32.23 1.16 -12.51
N GLY A 177 -31.56 2.27 -12.19
CA GLY A 177 -30.28 2.28 -11.46
C GLY A 177 -29.06 1.89 -12.31
N ALA A 178 -29.23 1.66 -13.59
CA ALA A 178 -28.12 1.40 -14.52
C ALA A 178 -27.36 2.69 -14.84
N LEU A 179 -26.04 2.58 -15.06
CA LEU A 179 -25.23 3.70 -15.51
C LEU A 179 -25.57 4.01 -16.97
N GLY A 180 -25.94 5.26 -17.26
CA GLY A 180 -26.26 5.71 -18.60
C GLY A 180 -25.86 7.17 -18.80
N GLY A 181 -25.65 7.55 -20.06
CA GLY A 181 -25.28 8.92 -20.41
C GLY A 181 -23.78 9.17 -20.49
N GLU A 182 -23.41 10.40 -20.87
CA GLU A 182 -22.00 10.81 -20.93
C GLU A 182 -21.40 10.97 -19.56
N ALA A 183 -20.20 10.43 -19.36
CA ALA A 183 -19.43 10.63 -18.14
C ALA A 183 -18.92 12.07 -18.06
N LYS A 184 -19.16 12.75 -16.94
CA LYS A 184 -18.49 14.01 -16.62
C LYS A 184 -17.27 13.72 -15.77
N SER A 185 -16.10 13.77 -16.36
CA SER A 185 -14.83 13.56 -15.68
C SER A 185 -14.39 14.82 -14.96
N SER A 186 -13.90 14.66 -13.73
CA SER A 186 -13.20 15.68 -12.95
C SER A 186 -11.86 15.13 -12.47
N SER A 187 -10.84 15.97 -12.49
CA SER A 187 -9.48 15.63 -12.01
C SER A 187 -8.94 16.73 -11.13
N ASP A 188 -8.39 16.34 -9.97
CA ASP A 188 -7.76 17.24 -9.01
C ASP A 188 -6.56 16.55 -8.36
N PHE A 189 -5.73 17.28 -7.63
CA PHE A 189 -4.60 16.74 -6.88
C PHE A 189 -4.84 16.86 -5.37
N GLY A 190 -4.69 15.72 -4.69
CA GLY A 190 -4.66 15.63 -3.24
C GLY A 190 -3.23 15.49 -2.71
N PHE A 191 -3.02 15.91 -1.46
CA PHE A 191 -1.75 15.81 -0.78
C PHE A 191 -1.94 15.16 0.58
N ALA A 192 -0.97 14.35 1.00
CA ALA A 192 -0.93 13.76 2.32
C ALA A 192 0.45 13.95 2.94
N VAL A 193 0.49 14.11 4.27
CA VAL A 193 1.72 14.19 5.05
C VAL A 193 1.56 13.30 6.28
N GLN A 194 2.62 12.54 6.61
CA GLN A 194 2.66 11.67 7.78
C GLN A 194 3.98 11.84 8.50
N GLY A 195 3.96 11.90 9.85
CA GLY A 195 5.14 11.81 10.71
C GLY A 195 5.06 10.56 11.57
N GLY A 196 6.18 9.86 11.73
CA GLY A 196 6.31 8.66 12.55
C GLY A 196 7.53 8.73 13.45
N LEU A 197 7.38 8.22 14.69
CA LEU A 197 8.45 8.07 15.68
C LEU A 197 8.37 6.68 16.30
N GLU A 198 9.51 6.03 16.43
CA GLU A 198 9.69 4.74 17.09
C GLU A 198 10.78 4.89 18.13
N PHE A 199 10.56 4.34 19.33
CA PHE A 199 11.55 4.36 20.41
C PHE A 199 11.90 2.93 20.83
N ASN A 200 13.20 2.61 20.87
CA ASN A 200 13.68 1.36 21.41
C ASN A 200 13.58 1.38 22.93
N THR A 201 12.74 0.52 23.47
CA THR A 201 12.49 0.43 24.92
C THR A 201 13.63 -0.24 25.68
N ASP A 202 14.56 -0.93 25.01
CA ASP A 202 15.76 -1.52 25.60
C ASP A 202 16.64 -0.49 26.34
N MET A 203 16.49 0.79 26.00
CA MET A 203 17.15 1.89 26.73
C MET A 203 16.51 2.18 28.09
N ILE A 204 15.25 1.75 28.32
CA ILE A 204 14.48 2.03 29.54
C ILE A 204 14.41 0.79 30.43
N ALA A 205 14.26 -0.37 29.82
CA ALA A 205 14.22 -1.66 30.52
C ALA A 205 14.92 -2.71 29.64
N PRO A 206 16.21 -3.01 29.89
CA PRO A 206 16.86 -4.14 29.25
C PRO A 206 16.16 -5.42 29.70
N GLY A 207 15.46 -6.09 28.76
CA GLY A 207 14.76 -7.34 28.95
C GLY A 207 15.64 -8.56 28.80
#